data_ab24ae68660b7e71bf3f7690e921076a
#
_entry.id   ab24ae68660b7e71bf3f7690e921076a
#
_cell.length_a   1.000
_cell.length_b   1.000
_cell.length_c   1.000
_cell.angle_alpha   90.00
_cell.angle_beta   90.00
_cell.angle_gamma   90.00
#
_symmetry.space_group_name_H-M   'P 1'
#
loop_
_entity.id
_entity.type
_entity.pdbx_description
1 polymer ?
#
loop_
_entity_poly.entity_id
_entity_poly.type
_entity_poly.pdbx_seq_one_letter_code
_entity_poly.pdbx_strand_id
1 'polypeptide(L)'
;MSHYDIPLPVLQDSELDIPSVSVHRDEVPLLLGNSGSAARLKIVAESRESTGSNLIGRRGNGEKKILLCAHYDSFPGTPGAMDNAAGIAALLLLARNLREVETKAAIELVAYGGEDSWFPGDALYIQEYPPDDLIAAINIDGIGFKDANRMAAFFGCPDELVSRITETAKRFGNFIEGPFYESDHGFFWPLGIPTLAFTSMCMELLGKVTHTVNDTMDLLDISKIGHTAGLALEIVKMFDE
;
A
#
# COMPACT_ATOMS: atom_id res chain seq x y z
N MET A 1 -0.68 19.94 7.87
CA MET A 1 0.57 20.28 7.13
C MET A 1 0.96 19.01 6.38
N SER A 2 1.23 19.11 5.11
CA SER A 2 1.77 17.97 4.36
C SER A 2 3.10 17.53 4.97
N HIS A 3 3.27 16.22 5.18
CA HIS A 3 4.56 15.64 5.57
C HIS A 3 5.56 15.63 4.40
N TYR A 4 5.08 15.89 3.19
CA TYR A 4 5.85 15.88 1.97
C TYR A 4 6.46 17.25 1.69
N ASP A 5 7.66 17.27 1.11
CA ASP A 5 8.36 18.50 0.72
C ASP A 5 7.83 19.11 -0.60
N ILE A 6 6.79 18.52 -1.17
CA ILE A 6 6.11 19.00 -2.38
C ILE A 6 4.63 19.30 -2.10
N PRO A 7 4.01 20.22 -2.85
CA PRO A 7 2.57 20.39 -2.81
C PRO A 7 1.86 19.15 -3.32
N LEU A 8 1.04 18.52 -2.47
CA LEU A 8 0.18 17.43 -2.90
C LEU A 8 -1.08 17.98 -3.57
N PRO A 9 -1.67 17.27 -4.54
CA PRO A 9 -2.99 17.64 -5.05
C PRO A 9 -4.00 17.72 -3.90
N VAL A 10 -4.77 18.77 -3.93
CA VAL A 10 -5.96 18.76 -3.06
C VAL A 10 -7.00 17.99 -3.79
N LEU A 11 -7.27 16.63 -3.40
CA LEU A 11 -7.98 15.81 -3.93
C LEU A 11 -9.09 15.60 -3.71
N GLN A 12 -9.79 15.31 -3.85
CA GLN A 12 -10.30 14.06 -4.02
C GLN A 12 -11.74 13.93 -3.76
N ASP A 13 -12.37 14.89 -3.27
CA ASP A 13 -13.82 15.00 -3.23
C ASP A 13 -14.28 15.62 -4.55
N SER A 14 -14.82 14.79 -5.44
CA SER A 14 -15.40 15.27 -6.73
C SER A 14 -16.59 16.21 -6.53
N GLU A 15 -17.14 16.26 -5.33
CA GLU A 15 -18.25 17.16 -4.94
C GLU A 15 -17.74 18.46 -4.30
N LEU A 16 -16.44 18.61 -4.08
CA LEU A 16 -15.87 19.84 -3.54
C LEU A 16 -15.95 20.98 -4.56
N ASP A 17 -16.91 21.84 -4.38
CA ASP A 17 -17.17 23.01 -5.26
C ASP A 17 -16.44 24.29 -4.80
N ILE A 18 -15.30 24.13 -4.15
CA ILE A 18 -14.46 25.25 -3.70
C ILE A 18 -13.10 25.13 -4.36
N PRO A 19 -12.66 26.16 -5.14
CA PRO A 19 -11.31 26.17 -5.69
C PRO A 19 -10.27 26.04 -4.58
N SER A 20 -9.47 24.99 -4.62
CA SER A 20 -8.47 24.68 -3.62
C SER A 20 -7.13 24.35 -4.26
N VAL A 21 -6.03 24.70 -3.61
CA VAL A 21 -4.67 24.39 -4.04
C VAL A 21 -3.78 24.07 -2.85
N SER A 22 -2.84 23.19 -3.06
CA SER A 22 -1.72 22.99 -2.14
C SER A 22 -0.56 23.91 -2.54
N VAL A 23 0.17 24.39 -1.57
CA VAL A 23 1.37 25.20 -1.79
C VAL A 23 2.56 24.54 -1.07
N HIS A 24 3.76 24.78 -1.60
CA HIS A 24 4.97 24.34 -0.92
C HIS A 24 5.07 25.00 0.47
N ARG A 25 5.54 24.25 1.46
CA ARG A 25 5.58 24.72 2.84
C ARG A 25 6.40 26.00 3.03
N ASP A 26 7.41 26.21 2.18
CA ASP A 26 8.25 27.42 2.22
C ASP A 26 7.49 28.68 1.81
N GLU A 27 6.35 28.54 1.13
CA GLU A 27 5.47 29.66 0.75
C GLU A 27 4.50 30.04 1.87
N VAL A 28 4.33 29.19 2.88
CA VAL A 28 3.39 29.43 3.99
C VAL A 28 3.71 30.72 4.74
N PRO A 29 4.98 31.08 5.07
CA PRO A 29 5.29 32.34 5.73
C PRO A 29 4.88 33.55 4.90
N LEU A 30 5.02 33.49 3.57
CA LEU A 30 4.56 34.56 2.67
C LEU A 30 3.04 34.73 2.72
N LEU A 31 2.30 33.66 2.70
CA LEU A 31 0.84 33.68 2.77
C LEU A 31 0.37 34.23 4.12
N LEU A 32 0.94 33.76 5.22
CA LEU A 32 0.58 34.21 6.57
C LEU A 32 0.96 35.68 6.79
N GLY A 33 2.12 36.12 6.27
CA GLY A 33 2.57 37.51 6.35
C GLY A 33 1.69 38.49 5.56
N ASN A 34 0.89 38.00 4.62
CA ASN A 34 -0.06 38.77 3.83
C ASN A 34 -1.52 38.46 4.20
N SER A 35 -1.77 37.92 5.39
CA SER A 35 -3.12 37.64 5.85
C SER A 35 -3.99 38.91 5.82
N GLY A 36 -5.18 38.83 5.28
CA GLY A 36 -6.09 39.98 5.06
C GLY A 36 -5.88 40.73 3.75
N SER A 37 -4.85 40.40 2.96
CA SER A 37 -4.67 40.93 1.63
C SER A 37 -5.54 40.19 0.61
N ALA A 38 -5.85 40.86 -0.51
CA ALA A 38 -6.56 40.21 -1.62
C ALA A 38 -5.63 39.20 -2.32
N ALA A 39 -6.13 38.00 -2.56
CA ALA A 39 -5.47 36.97 -3.37
C ALA A 39 -6.30 36.63 -4.60
N ARG A 40 -5.65 36.22 -5.66
CA ARG A 40 -6.30 35.74 -6.87
C ARG A 40 -5.86 34.31 -7.15
N LEU A 41 -6.81 33.38 -7.12
CA LEU A 41 -6.62 31.99 -7.53
C LEU A 41 -7.22 31.80 -8.92
N LYS A 42 -6.46 31.17 -9.81
CA LYS A 42 -6.94 30.71 -11.12
C LYS A 42 -6.54 29.27 -11.29
N ILE A 43 -7.55 28.40 -11.39
CA ILE A 43 -7.38 26.98 -11.68
C ILE A 43 -7.87 26.77 -13.12
N VAL A 44 -7.08 26.05 -13.92
CA VAL A 44 -7.47 25.57 -15.26
C VAL A 44 -7.40 24.05 -15.19
N ALA A 45 -8.55 23.43 -15.10
CA ALA A 45 -8.69 21.98 -14.99
C ALA A 45 -9.81 21.49 -15.91
N GLU A 46 -9.74 20.25 -16.31
CA GLU A 46 -10.76 19.57 -17.10
C GLU A 46 -11.01 18.20 -16.48
N SER A 47 -12.28 17.87 -16.23
CA SER A 47 -12.68 16.53 -15.83
C SER A 47 -12.87 15.66 -17.07
N ARG A 48 -12.27 14.49 -17.06
CA ARG A 48 -12.40 13.49 -18.13
C ARG A 48 -12.82 12.16 -17.53
N GLU A 49 -13.72 11.48 -18.24
CA GLU A 49 -14.00 10.08 -17.91
C GLU A 49 -12.76 9.24 -18.13
N SER A 50 -12.47 8.36 -17.18
CA SER A 50 -11.40 7.40 -17.28
C SER A 50 -11.85 6.05 -16.70
N THR A 51 -11.12 4.99 -17.01
CA THR A 51 -11.35 3.65 -16.50
C THR A 51 -10.08 3.11 -15.87
N GLY A 52 -10.21 2.42 -14.75
CA GLY A 52 -9.17 1.64 -14.12
C GLY A 52 -9.56 0.17 -14.06
N SER A 53 -8.64 -0.70 -13.68
CA SER A 53 -8.89 -2.12 -13.54
C SER A 53 -8.09 -2.68 -12.38
N ASN A 54 -8.69 -3.60 -11.63
CA ASN A 54 -7.94 -4.49 -10.75
C ASN A 54 -7.52 -5.74 -11.53
N LEU A 55 -6.34 -6.26 -11.25
CA LEU A 55 -5.85 -7.52 -11.81
C LEU A 55 -5.94 -8.60 -10.74
N ILE A 56 -6.75 -9.64 -10.98
CA ILE A 56 -7.02 -10.69 -10.00
C ILE A 56 -6.48 -12.02 -10.54
N GLY A 57 -5.56 -12.61 -9.77
CA GLY A 57 -5.07 -13.96 -9.97
C GLY A 57 -5.61 -14.88 -8.87
N ARG A 58 -6.12 -16.06 -9.25
CA ARG A 58 -6.68 -17.02 -8.30
C ARG A 58 -6.01 -18.37 -8.43
N ARG A 59 -5.83 -19.02 -7.27
CA ARG A 59 -5.36 -20.40 -7.20
C ARG A 59 -6.10 -21.18 -6.13
N GLY A 60 -6.35 -22.47 -6.41
CA GLY A 60 -7.12 -23.34 -5.52
C GLY A 60 -8.62 -23.07 -5.62
N ASN A 61 -9.37 -23.90 -4.95
CA ASN A 61 -10.84 -23.91 -4.92
C ASN A 61 -11.39 -24.12 -3.52
N GLY A 62 -10.61 -23.78 -2.50
CA GLY A 62 -11.04 -23.82 -1.10
C GLY A 62 -12.23 -22.91 -0.86
N GLU A 63 -13.10 -23.28 0.08
CA GLU A 63 -14.24 -22.46 0.52
C GLU A 63 -13.79 -21.20 1.25
N LYS A 64 -12.60 -21.24 1.84
CA LYS A 64 -11.97 -20.10 2.52
C LYS A 64 -10.87 -19.53 1.64
N LYS A 65 -10.57 -18.26 1.82
CA LYS A 65 -9.67 -17.51 0.96
C LYS A 65 -8.66 -16.69 1.75
N ILE A 66 -7.42 -16.67 1.27
CA ILE A 66 -6.37 -15.77 1.73
C ILE A 66 -6.07 -14.78 0.60
N LEU A 67 -6.16 -13.50 0.90
CA LEU A 67 -5.88 -12.41 -0.02
C LEU A 67 -4.46 -11.91 0.16
N LEU A 68 -3.75 -11.72 -0.96
CA LEU A 68 -2.47 -11.02 -1.05
C LEU A 68 -2.65 -9.86 -2.01
N CYS A 69 -2.33 -8.65 -1.60
CA CYS A 69 -2.56 -7.48 -2.45
C CYS A 69 -1.41 -6.46 -2.42
N ALA A 70 -1.37 -5.67 -3.47
CA ALA A 70 -0.52 -4.50 -3.65
C ALA A 70 -1.16 -3.62 -4.71
N HIS A 71 -1.05 -2.29 -4.63
CA HIS A 71 -1.46 -1.44 -5.74
C HIS A 71 -0.39 -1.38 -6.83
N TYR A 72 -0.79 -1.14 -8.09
CA TYR A 72 0.13 -1.12 -9.22
C TYR A 72 0.28 0.25 -9.89
N ASP A 73 -0.54 1.20 -9.51
CA ASP A 73 -0.36 2.59 -9.91
C ASP A 73 0.69 3.29 -9.04
N SER A 74 1.00 4.50 -9.36
CA SER A 74 1.90 5.35 -8.58
C SER A 74 1.37 6.77 -8.57
N PHE A 75 1.78 7.54 -7.59
CA PHE A 75 1.40 8.94 -7.48
C PHE A 75 1.74 9.69 -8.78
N PRO A 76 0.83 10.52 -9.31
CA PRO A 76 1.03 11.18 -10.61
C PRO A 76 2.35 11.95 -10.71
N GLY A 77 3.15 11.60 -11.71
CA GLY A 77 4.43 12.25 -11.98
C GLY A 77 5.61 11.68 -11.21
N THR A 78 5.44 10.56 -10.50
CA THR A 78 6.52 9.85 -9.80
C THR A 78 6.92 8.57 -10.54
N PRO A 79 8.17 8.09 -10.38
CA PRO A 79 8.56 6.77 -10.88
C PRO A 79 7.89 5.59 -10.16
N GLY A 80 7.55 5.73 -8.88
CA GLY A 80 6.83 4.72 -8.11
C GLY A 80 7.60 3.43 -7.89
N ALA A 81 8.92 3.50 -7.67
CA ALA A 81 9.73 2.30 -7.55
C ALA A 81 9.48 1.56 -6.22
N MET A 82 9.49 2.30 -5.11
CA MET A 82 9.15 1.80 -3.79
C MET A 82 7.64 1.71 -3.64
N ASP A 83 6.94 2.71 -4.12
CA ASP A 83 5.52 2.94 -3.97
C ASP A 83 4.81 2.97 -5.35
N ASN A 84 4.34 1.79 -5.92
CA ASN A 84 4.45 0.50 -5.29
C ASN A 84 4.91 -0.60 -6.27
N ALA A 85 5.84 -0.30 -7.19
CA ALA A 85 6.40 -1.34 -8.06
C ALA A 85 7.12 -2.46 -7.28
N ALA A 86 7.70 -2.14 -6.12
CA ALA A 86 8.33 -3.12 -5.24
C ALA A 86 7.30 -4.10 -4.64
N GLY A 87 6.12 -3.62 -4.24
CA GLY A 87 5.01 -4.47 -3.78
C GLY A 87 4.51 -5.40 -4.89
N ILE A 88 4.35 -4.89 -6.10
CA ILE A 88 3.99 -5.70 -7.26
C ILE A 88 5.07 -6.75 -7.58
N ALA A 89 6.34 -6.41 -7.47
CA ALA A 89 7.43 -7.38 -7.65
C ALA A 89 7.35 -8.51 -6.62
N ALA A 90 7.05 -8.20 -5.35
CA ALA A 90 6.83 -9.20 -4.32
C ALA A 90 5.58 -10.06 -4.62
N LEU A 91 4.49 -9.46 -5.08
CA LEU A 91 3.26 -10.16 -5.44
C LEU A 91 3.49 -11.14 -6.60
N LEU A 92 4.28 -10.76 -7.60
CA LEU A 92 4.68 -11.63 -8.71
C LEU A 92 5.58 -12.79 -8.25
N LEU A 93 6.51 -12.54 -7.31
CA LEU A 93 7.32 -13.60 -6.70
C LEU A 93 6.44 -14.57 -5.92
N LEU A 94 5.45 -14.08 -5.18
CA LEU A 94 4.47 -14.90 -4.48
C LEU A 94 3.63 -15.73 -5.46
N ALA A 95 3.11 -15.12 -6.53
CA ALA A 95 2.38 -15.83 -7.57
C ALA A 95 3.19 -17.00 -8.16
N ARG A 96 4.47 -16.78 -8.42
CA ARG A 96 5.39 -17.81 -8.90
C ARG A 96 5.60 -18.93 -7.88
N ASN A 97 5.91 -18.58 -6.62
CA ASN A 97 6.28 -19.54 -5.59
C ASN A 97 5.07 -20.35 -5.11
N LEU A 98 3.90 -19.74 -5.06
CA LEU A 98 2.64 -20.41 -4.71
C LEU A 98 2.26 -21.52 -5.69
N ARG A 99 2.79 -21.51 -6.92
CA ARG A 99 2.53 -22.61 -7.90
C ARG A 99 2.99 -23.96 -7.39
N GLU A 100 3.99 -24.01 -6.54
CA GLU A 100 4.59 -25.23 -5.98
C GLU A 100 4.07 -25.56 -4.58
N VAL A 101 3.12 -24.78 -4.05
CA VAL A 101 2.58 -24.94 -2.70
C VAL A 101 1.12 -25.38 -2.76
N GLU A 102 0.80 -26.51 -2.16
CA GLU A 102 -0.59 -26.95 -1.97
C GLU A 102 -1.18 -26.20 -0.76
N THR A 103 -2.39 -25.69 -0.92
CA THR A 103 -3.14 -24.99 0.14
C THR A 103 -4.58 -25.50 0.19
N LYS A 104 -5.16 -25.56 1.40
CA LYS A 104 -6.58 -25.87 1.62
C LYS A 104 -7.44 -24.66 1.24
N ALA A 105 -6.99 -23.46 1.64
CA ALA A 105 -7.63 -22.21 1.27
C ALA A 105 -7.35 -21.86 -0.19
N ALA A 106 -8.28 -21.21 -0.84
CA ALA A 106 -8.03 -20.54 -2.10
C ALA A 106 -7.11 -19.34 -1.86
N ILE A 107 -6.17 -19.10 -2.75
CA ILE A 107 -5.29 -17.94 -2.71
C ILE A 107 -5.73 -16.96 -3.79
N GLU A 108 -5.94 -15.73 -3.42
CA GLU A 108 -6.24 -14.64 -4.32
C GLU A 108 -5.15 -13.59 -4.25
N LEU A 109 -4.59 -13.23 -5.41
CA LEU A 109 -3.60 -12.17 -5.55
C LEU A 109 -4.26 -11.04 -6.31
N VAL A 110 -4.28 -9.85 -5.75
CA VAL A 110 -4.90 -8.69 -6.35
C VAL A 110 -3.89 -7.55 -6.49
N ALA A 111 -3.70 -7.09 -7.73
CA ALA A 111 -3.05 -5.83 -7.98
C ALA A 111 -4.13 -4.76 -8.14
N TYR A 112 -4.25 -3.86 -7.17
CA TYR A 112 -5.22 -2.78 -7.19
C TYR A 112 -4.76 -1.65 -8.09
N GLY A 113 -5.71 -1.02 -8.79
CA GLY A 113 -5.47 0.19 -9.55
C GLY A 113 -6.09 1.38 -8.86
N GLY A 114 -5.31 2.45 -8.73
CA GLY A 114 -5.83 3.74 -8.33
C GLY A 114 -5.72 4.08 -6.85
N GLU A 115 -4.91 3.40 -6.08
CA GLU A 115 -4.64 3.74 -4.69
C GLU A 115 -4.05 5.14 -4.60
N ASP A 116 -2.97 5.38 -5.33
CA ASP A 116 -2.28 6.67 -5.41
C ASP A 116 -2.95 7.69 -6.32
N SER A 117 -3.83 7.22 -7.19
CA SER A 117 -4.58 8.06 -8.14
C SER A 117 -6.00 8.35 -7.68
N TRP A 118 -6.34 7.93 -6.47
CA TRP A 118 -7.65 8.14 -5.85
C TRP A 118 -8.81 7.50 -6.63
N PHE A 119 -8.51 6.49 -7.38
CA PHE A 119 -9.50 5.60 -7.95
C PHE A 119 -9.76 4.48 -6.93
N PRO A 120 -11.00 4.21 -6.55
CA PRO A 120 -11.30 3.30 -5.44
C PRO A 120 -11.26 1.83 -5.87
N GLY A 121 -10.13 1.37 -6.40
CA GLY A 121 -9.98 0.00 -6.90
C GLY A 121 -10.17 -1.05 -5.81
N ASP A 122 -9.63 -0.81 -4.63
CA ASP A 122 -9.77 -1.61 -3.43
C ASP A 122 -11.23 -1.64 -2.92
N ALA A 123 -11.89 -0.48 -2.82
CA ALA A 123 -13.28 -0.39 -2.41
C ALA A 123 -14.23 -1.06 -3.42
N LEU A 124 -13.99 -0.90 -4.71
CA LEU A 124 -14.75 -1.58 -5.76
C LEU A 124 -14.54 -3.09 -5.72
N TYR A 125 -13.31 -3.54 -5.42
CA TYR A 125 -13.04 -4.96 -5.23
C TYR A 125 -13.91 -5.56 -4.11
N ILE A 126 -13.96 -4.93 -2.95
CA ILE A 126 -14.76 -5.42 -1.81
C ILE A 126 -16.27 -5.39 -2.12
N GLN A 127 -16.72 -4.39 -2.86
CA GLN A 127 -18.11 -4.31 -3.29
C GLN A 127 -18.50 -5.44 -4.25
N GLU A 128 -17.60 -5.80 -5.18
CA GLU A 128 -17.85 -6.86 -6.16
C GLU A 128 -17.61 -8.26 -5.58
N TYR A 129 -16.64 -8.40 -4.68
CA TYR A 129 -16.25 -9.64 -4.04
C TYR A 129 -16.37 -9.51 -2.51
N PRO A 130 -17.58 -9.70 -1.95
CA PRO A 130 -17.78 -9.61 -0.50
C PRO A 130 -16.84 -10.54 0.25
N PRO A 131 -16.27 -10.10 1.39
CA PRO A 131 -15.16 -10.77 2.05
C PRO A 131 -15.58 -11.91 3.01
N ASP A 132 -16.79 -12.44 2.90
CA ASP A 132 -17.35 -13.45 3.83
C ASP A 132 -16.53 -14.74 3.92
N ASP A 133 -15.77 -15.04 2.88
CA ASP A 133 -14.88 -16.20 2.77
C ASP A 133 -13.41 -15.88 3.10
N LEU A 134 -13.05 -14.61 3.34
CA LEU A 134 -11.69 -14.23 3.67
C LEU A 134 -11.33 -14.61 5.11
N ILE A 135 -10.21 -15.32 5.27
CA ILE A 135 -9.65 -15.66 6.58
C ILE A 135 -8.41 -14.81 6.91
N ALA A 136 -7.81 -14.20 5.91
CA ALA A 136 -6.70 -13.26 6.07
C ALA A 136 -6.55 -12.34 4.86
N ALA A 137 -6.05 -11.12 5.09
CA ALA A 137 -5.58 -10.21 4.06
C ALA A 137 -4.13 -9.80 4.35
N ILE A 138 -3.28 -9.80 3.33
CA ILE A 138 -1.87 -9.43 3.41
C ILE A 138 -1.59 -8.38 2.35
N ASN A 139 -1.38 -7.15 2.78
CA ASN A 139 -1.02 -6.03 1.92
C ASN A 139 0.49 -5.84 1.86
N ILE A 140 1.01 -5.47 0.69
CA ILE A 140 2.43 -5.23 0.47
C ILE A 140 2.58 -3.87 -0.20
N ASP A 141 3.02 -2.88 0.57
CA ASP A 141 3.08 -1.50 0.11
C ASP A 141 4.29 -0.75 0.66
N GLY A 142 4.99 0.01 -0.19
CA GLY A 142 6.13 0.80 0.20
C GLY A 142 7.33 0.00 0.70
N ILE A 143 7.59 -1.19 0.14
CA ILE A 143 8.65 -2.09 0.60
C ILE A 143 9.98 -1.88 -0.15
N GLY A 144 11.05 -2.43 0.41
CA GLY A 144 12.33 -2.56 -0.30
C GLY A 144 13.27 -1.37 -0.15
N PHE A 145 12.89 -0.32 0.56
CA PHE A 145 13.76 0.85 0.72
C PHE A 145 15.06 0.46 1.46
N LYS A 146 16.23 0.76 0.83
CA LYS A 146 17.54 0.26 1.30
C LYS A 146 17.91 0.79 2.68
N ASP A 147 17.59 2.05 2.97
CA ASP A 147 18.00 2.74 4.20
C ASP A 147 16.90 2.73 5.28
N ALA A 148 15.81 1.97 5.09
CA ALA A 148 14.74 1.82 6.06
C ALA A 148 14.70 0.45 6.72
N ASN A 149 14.12 0.39 7.90
CA ASN A 149 13.73 -0.86 8.49
C ASN A 149 12.52 -1.45 7.76
N ARG A 150 12.50 -2.77 7.63
CA ARG A 150 11.28 -3.48 7.21
C ARG A 150 10.29 -3.49 8.34
N MET A 151 9.05 -3.19 8.06
CA MET A 151 7.99 -3.14 9.05
C MET A 151 6.84 -4.05 8.68
N ALA A 152 6.22 -4.64 9.68
CA ALA A 152 4.96 -5.34 9.58
C ALA A 152 3.96 -4.75 10.59
N ALA A 153 2.76 -4.44 10.12
CA ALA A 153 1.64 -4.06 10.95
C ALA A 153 0.63 -5.21 11.01
N PHE A 154 0.02 -5.42 12.18
CA PHE A 154 -0.93 -6.50 12.43
C PHE A 154 -2.24 -5.92 12.95
N PHE A 155 -3.34 -6.30 12.35
CA PHE A 155 -4.68 -5.84 12.71
C PHE A 155 -5.61 -7.04 12.89
N GLY A 156 -6.18 -7.18 14.07
CA GLY A 156 -7.11 -8.28 14.37
C GLY A 156 -6.46 -9.68 14.32
N CYS A 157 -5.14 -9.76 14.28
CA CYS A 157 -4.41 -11.03 14.30
C CYS A 157 -4.33 -11.58 15.74
N PRO A 158 -4.54 -12.88 15.97
CA PRO A 158 -4.31 -13.50 17.28
C PRO A 158 -2.84 -13.36 17.72
N ASP A 159 -2.61 -13.11 19.01
CA ASP A 159 -1.25 -12.93 19.59
C ASP A 159 -0.32 -14.11 19.29
N GLU A 160 -0.86 -15.36 19.33
CA GLU A 160 -0.10 -16.55 18.99
C GLU A 160 0.39 -16.53 17.55
N LEU A 161 -0.45 -16.11 16.61
CA LEU A 161 -0.10 -15.97 15.20
C LEU A 161 0.98 -14.89 15.02
N VAL A 162 0.80 -13.73 15.65
CA VAL A 162 1.79 -12.63 15.60
C VAL A 162 3.14 -13.12 16.12
N SER A 163 3.16 -13.87 17.24
CA SER A 163 4.37 -14.44 17.80
C SER A 163 5.06 -15.43 16.85
N ARG A 164 4.30 -16.31 16.21
CA ARG A 164 4.81 -17.25 15.19
C ARG A 164 5.38 -16.53 13.97
N ILE A 165 4.71 -15.50 13.50
CA ILE A 165 5.17 -14.68 12.37
C ILE A 165 6.46 -13.95 12.73
N THR A 166 6.53 -13.34 13.92
CA THR A 166 7.72 -12.61 14.39
C THR A 166 8.93 -13.54 14.51
N GLU A 167 8.74 -14.75 15.02
CA GLU A 167 9.83 -15.74 15.08
C GLU A 167 10.27 -16.19 13.69
N THR A 168 9.33 -16.44 12.80
CA THR A 168 9.61 -16.83 11.41
C THR A 168 10.32 -15.73 10.64
N ALA A 169 9.97 -14.47 10.90
CA ALA A 169 10.56 -13.30 10.26
C ALA A 169 12.08 -13.21 10.47
N LYS A 170 12.61 -13.75 11.55
CA LYS A 170 14.07 -13.79 11.81
C LYS A 170 14.85 -14.48 10.68
N ARG A 171 14.26 -15.46 10.00
CA ARG A 171 14.87 -16.16 8.86
C ARG A 171 14.98 -15.29 7.60
N PHE A 172 14.13 -14.28 7.51
CA PHE A 172 14.05 -13.36 6.38
C PHE A 172 14.68 -11.99 6.70
N GLY A 173 15.41 -11.90 7.83
CA GLY A 173 15.94 -10.67 8.39
C GLY A 173 14.89 -9.95 9.25
N ASN A 174 15.38 -9.05 10.11
CA ASN A 174 14.53 -8.44 11.12
C ASN A 174 13.46 -7.54 10.49
N PHE A 175 12.23 -7.73 10.95
CA PHE A 175 11.12 -6.81 10.78
C PHE A 175 10.84 -6.16 12.13
N ILE A 176 10.47 -4.88 12.11
CA ILE A 176 9.92 -4.20 13.28
C ILE A 176 8.40 -4.25 13.20
N GLU A 177 7.75 -4.39 14.33
CA GLU A 177 6.32 -4.19 14.42
C GLU A 177 6.04 -2.69 14.58
N GLY A 178 5.03 -2.19 13.89
CA GLY A 178 4.66 -0.78 13.96
C GLY A 178 3.32 -0.47 13.32
N PRO A 179 2.80 0.73 13.56
CA PRO A 179 1.53 1.14 12.96
C PRO A 179 1.69 1.51 11.49
N PHE A 180 0.79 1.01 10.66
CA PHE A 180 0.62 1.42 9.27
C PHE A 180 -0.88 1.33 8.95
N TYR A 181 -1.57 2.47 8.97
CA TYR A 181 -3.03 2.51 8.90
C TYR A 181 -3.56 2.90 7.52
N GLU A 182 -2.74 3.54 6.70
CA GLU A 182 -3.15 4.12 5.43
C GLU A 182 -2.58 3.29 4.28
N SER A 183 -3.41 2.57 3.55
CA SER A 183 -3.19 1.83 2.31
C SER A 183 -4.35 0.83 2.11
N ASP A 184 -4.35 0.05 1.03
CA ASP A 184 -5.39 -0.92 0.63
C ASP A 184 -5.88 -1.85 1.77
N HIS A 185 -5.04 -2.17 2.74
CA HIS A 185 -5.41 -3.03 3.87
C HIS A 185 -6.45 -2.40 4.81
N GLY A 186 -6.61 -1.08 4.76
CA GLY A 186 -7.54 -0.33 5.59
C GLY A 186 -9.00 -0.75 5.44
N PHE A 187 -9.34 -1.44 4.37
CA PHE A 187 -10.70 -1.93 4.12
C PHE A 187 -11.01 -3.28 4.78
N PHE A 188 -10.01 -4.07 5.16
CA PHE A 188 -10.23 -5.45 5.63
C PHE A 188 -10.36 -5.57 7.15
N TRP A 189 -9.45 -4.95 7.89
CA TRP A 189 -9.46 -5.10 9.35
C TRP A 189 -10.70 -4.52 10.04
N PRO A 190 -11.36 -3.43 9.55
CA PRO A 190 -12.63 -2.98 10.14
C PRO A 190 -13.78 -3.98 9.98
N LEU A 191 -13.64 -4.90 9.01
CA LEU A 191 -14.59 -6.00 8.77
C LEU A 191 -14.32 -7.23 9.65
N GLY A 192 -13.32 -7.16 10.56
CA GLY A 192 -12.95 -8.25 11.44
C GLY A 192 -12.05 -9.31 10.80
N ILE A 193 -11.48 -9.03 9.64
CA ILE A 193 -10.56 -9.94 8.94
C ILE A 193 -9.15 -9.73 9.49
N PRO A 194 -8.45 -10.79 9.95
CA PRO A 194 -7.04 -10.73 10.31
C PRO A 194 -6.23 -10.16 9.15
N THR A 195 -5.57 -9.03 9.38
CA THR A 195 -4.93 -8.26 8.31
C THR A 195 -3.49 -7.95 8.67
N LEU A 196 -2.59 -8.15 7.72
CA LEU A 196 -1.19 -7.78 7.81
C LEU A 196 -0.85 -6.76 6.72
N ALA A 197 0.06 -5.84 7.04
CA ALA A 197 0.60 -4.92 6.05
C ALA A 197 2.12 -4.86 6.18
N PHE A 198 2.83 -5.02 5.07
CA PHE A 198 4.28 -4.88 4.97
C PHE A 198 4.64 -3.56 4.35
N THR A 199 5.60 -2.85 4.95
CA THR A 199 6.12 -1.59 4.44
C THR A 199 7.58 -1.35 4.84
N SER A 200 8.14 -0.22 4.45
CA SER A 200 9.43 0.28 4.92
C SER A 200 9.22 1.44 5.88
N MET A 201 9.88 1.42 7.04
CA MET A 201 9.76 2.49 8.03
C MET A 201 11.04 3.32 8.11
N CYS A 202 10.96 4.54 7.59
CA CYS A 202 11.94 5.59 7.80
C CYS A 202 11.28 6.97 7.65
N MET A 203 10.74 7.48 8.75
CA MET A 203 9.96 8.73 8.75
C MET A 203 10.70 9.93 8.16
N GLU A 204 12.03 10.00 8.31
CA GLU A 204 12.81 11.11 7.78
C GLU A 204 12.93 11.11 6.25
N LEU A 205 12.81 9.92 5.65
CA LEU A 205 13.03 9.72 4.22
C LEU A 205 11.71 9.56 3.45
N LEU A 206 10.66 9.03 4.09
CA LEU A 206 9.37 8.87 3.43
C LEU A 206 8.88 10.19 2.83
N GLY A 207 8.89 11.28 3.58
CA GLY A 207 8.47 12.59 3.07
C GLY A 207 9.36 13.19 1.98
N LYS A 208 10.52 12.60 1.66
CA LYS A 208 11.44 13.05 0.62
C LYS A 208 11.46 12.13 -0.60
N VAL A 209 10.94 10.94 -0.46
CA VAL A 209 10.97 9.88 -1.48
C VAL A 209 9.57 9.55 -1.95
N THR A 210 8.69 9.10 -1.04
CA THR A 210 7.32 8.71 -1.36
C THR A 210 6.57 9.88 -2.02
N HIS A 211 5.85 9.60 -3.10
CA HIS A 211 5.08 10.57 -3.89
C HIS A 211 5.94 11.69 -4.51
N THR A 212 7.23 11.42 -4.74
CA THR A 212 8.16 12.37 -5.37
C THR A 212 8.89 11.75 -6.55
N VAL A 213 9.53 12.60 -7.35
CA VAL A 213 10.41 12.17 -8.45
C VAL A 213 11.65 11.39 -7.97
N ASN A 214 11.88 11.36 -6.65
CA ASN A 214 13.00 10.64 -6.06
C ASN A 214 12.70 9.17 -5.76
N ASP A 215 11.46 8.71 -5.93
CA ASP A 215 11.11 7.30 -5.75
C ASP A 215 11.60 6.45 -6.92
N THR A 216 12.88 6.16 -6.92
CA THR A 216 13.61 5.53 -8.03
C THR A 216 14.23 4.19 -7.63
N MET A 217 14.50 3.35 -8.62
CA MET A 217 15.01 1.98 -8.45
C MET A 217 16.34 1.90 -7.68
N ASP A 218 17.18 2.92 -7.73
CA ASP A 218 18.47 2.94 -7.03
C ASP A 218 18.34 3.07 -5.51
N LEU A 219 17.16 3.41 -5.02
CA LEU A 219 16.82 3.41 -3.59
C LEU A 219 16.39 2.05 -3.05
N LEU A 220 16.20 1.06 -3.92
CA LEU A 220 15.71 -0.25 -3.52
C LEU A 220 16.85 -1.24 -3.23
N ASP A 221 16.62 -2.08 -2.23
CA ASP A 221 17.35 -3.31 -1.96
C ASP A 221 16.46 -4.50 -2.37
N ILE A 222 16.80 -5.12 -3.49
CA ILE A 222 16.05 -6.25 -4.05
C ILE A 222 15.96 -7.43 -3.08
N SER A 223 16.96 -7.61 -2.21
CA SER A 223 16.93 -8.68 -1.21
C SER A 223 15.78 -8.49 -0.20
N LYS A 224 15.47 -7.25 0.17
CA LYS A 224 14.36 -6.93 1.07
C LYS A 224 13.00 -7.26 0.45
N ILE A 225 12.85 -7.06 -0.85
CA ILE A 225 11.64 -7.43 -1.60
C ILE A 225 11.48 -8.95 -1.58
N GLY A 226 12.55 -9.70 -1.90
CA GLY A 226 12.55 -11.15 -1.85
C GLY A 226 12.26 -11.71 -0.45
N HIS A 227 12.81 -11.10 0.59
CA HIS A 227 12.57 -11.49 1.98
C HIS A 227 11.11 -11.24 2.40
N THR A 228 10.51 -10.13 1.98
CA THR A 228 9.09 -9.85 2.25
C THR A 228 8.19 -10.88 1.56
N ALA A 229 8.44 -11.17 0.29
CA ALA A 229 7.70 -12.22 -0.42
C ALA A 229 7.87 -13.60 0.22
N GLY A 230 9.10 -13.94 0.67
CA GLY A 230 9.37 -15.20 1.37
C GLY A 230 8.62 -15.32 2.69
N LEU A 231 8.61 -14.25 3.48
CA LEU A 231 7.87 -14.22 4.75
C LEU A 231 6.35 -14.29 4.51
N ALA A 232 5.82 -13.54 3.55
CA ALA A 232 4.40 -13.59 3.20
C ALA A 232 3.97 -15.01 2.77
N LEU A 233 4.83 -15.74 2.04
CA LEU A 233 4.57 -17.13 1.69
C LEU A 233 4.48 -18.05 2.91
N GLU A 234 5.36 -17.89 3.91
CA GLU A 234 5.28 -18.65 5.15
C GLU A 234 4.03 -18.30 5.95
N ILE A 235 3.61 -17.03 5.94
CA ILE A 235 2.38 -16.59 6.61
C ILE A 235 1.14 -17.22 5.95
N VAL A 236 1.10 -17.29 4.62
CA VAL A 236 0.02 -18.01 3.91
C VAL A 236 -0.11 -19.43 4.43
N LYS A 237 1.02 -20.14 4.61
CA LYS A 237 1.01 -21.51 5.15
C LYS A 237 0.49 -21.57 6.59
N MET A 238 0.78 -20.56 7.42
CA MET A 238 0.30 -20.51 8.81
C MET A 238 -1.22 -20.32 8.90
N PHE A 239 -1.80 -19.58 7.97
CA PHE A 239 -3.27 -19.41 7.91
C PHE A 239 -3.96 -20.65 7.31
N ASP A 240 -3.24 -21.50 6.61
CA ASP A 240 -3.76 -22.69 5.93
C ASP A 240 -3.69 -23.96 6.81
N GLU A 241 -3.05 -23.90 7.99
CA GLU A 241 -2.98 -24.99 8.96
C GLU A 241 -4.33 -25.25 9.65
#